data_e6841a83a0ef64082be619da7ccfb3c7
#
_entry.id   e6841a83a0ef64082be619da7ccfb3c7
#
_cell.length_a   1.000
_cell.length_b   1.000
_cell.length_c   1.000
_cell.angle_alpha   90.00
_cell.angle_beta   90.00
_cell.angle_gamma   90.00
#
_symmetry.space_group_name_H-M   'P 1'
#
loop_
_entity.id
_entity.type
_entity.pdbx_description
1 polymer ?
#
loop_
_entity_poly.entity_id
_entity_poly.type
_entity_poly.pdbx_seq_one_letter_code
_entity_poly.pdbx_strand_id
1 'polypeptide(L)'
;MNKIEIKYLDKIKSPKDLDELNDEQLKELATELRYDVIETVSKTGGHLGASLGVIELTVALHKIFDSPKDKIIWDVGHQSYPHKILTGRRDQMSTLRKKDGLSGFTKRDESKYDHFGAGHSSTAASAGLGMAIGRDLKNRDNHVVCIVGDGAMSAGQAYEALNNAGAEKSKLIVNLNENDMSIAPPAGAMSAYLAKLISGGTYLGLRNFAKQVIDRLPKSLEKGAKKAEEITRLIGCLLYTSPSPRDLYQ
;
A
#
# COMPACT_ATOMS: atom_id res chain seq x y z
N MET A 1 2.07 -19.92 20.92
CA MET A 1 2.70 -18.62 20.61
C MET A 1 2.86 -17.85 21.90
N ASN A 2 4.05 -17.37 22.21
CA ASN A 2 4.22 -16.50 23.39
C ASN A 2 3.42 -15.21 23.16
N LYS A 3 2.59 -14.82 24.13
CA LYS A 3 1.89 -13.54 24.07
C LYS A 3 2.93 -12.42 24.07
N ILE A 4 2.91 -11.57 23.07
CA ILE A 4 3.72 -10.34 23.11
C ILE A 4 3.01 -9.30 23.98
N GLU A 5 3.79 -8.46 24.64
CA GLU A 5 3.27 -7.33 25.39
C GLU A 5 2.82 -6.25 24.41
N ILE A 6 1.57 -5.81 24.51
CA ILE A 6 1.02 -4.73 23.69
C ILE A 6 1.27 -3.41 24.42
N LYS A 7 2.09 -2.54 23.83
CA LYS A 7 2.49 -1.25 24.42
C LYS A 7 1.83 -0.05 23.74
N TYR A 8 1.68 -0.13 22.42
CA TYR A 8 1.24 0.98 21.57
C TYR A 8 -0.13 0.75 20.96
N LEU A 9 -0.43 -0.45 20.46
CA LEU A 9 -1.64 -0.74 19.70
C LEU A 9 -2.93 -0.48 20.48
N ASP A 10 -2.94 -0.66 21.80
CA ASP A 10 -4.09 -0.37 22.65
C ASP A 10 -4.45 1.13 22.71
N LYS A 11 -3.46 1.99 22.42
CA LYS A 11 -3.61 3.45 22.43
C LYS A 11 -4.10 3.99 21.08
N ILE A 12 -3.98 3.22 20.01
CA ILE A 12 -4.37 3.64 18.66
C ILE A 12 -5.88 3.45 18.48
N LYS A 13 -6.60 4.56 18.40
CA LYS A 13 -8.04 4.62 18.11
C LYS A 13 -8.33 5.27 16.77
N SER A 14 -7.36 6.00 16.23
CA SER A 14 -7.43 6.65 14.92
C SER A 14 -6.04 6.78 14.31
N PRO A 15 -5.92 6.98 12.98
CA PRO A 15 -4.63 7.22 12.35
C PRO A 15 -3.84 8.40 12.94
N LYS A 16 -4.50 9.41 13.48
CA LYS A 16 -3.85 10.59 14.10
C LYS A 16 -3.00 10.24 15.32
N ASP A 17 -3.35 9.17 16.01
CA ASP A 17 -2.60 8.73 17.19
C ASP A 17 -1.17 8.25 16.82
N LEU A 18 -0.95 7.93 15.54
CA LEU A 18 0.38 7.59 15.02
C LEU A 18 1.33 8.80 14.99
N ASP A 19 0.80 10.03 15.00
CA ASP A 19 1.61 11.25 14.95
C ASP A 19 2.49 11.40 16.19
N GLU A 20 2.06 10.84 17.31
CA GLU A 20 2.80 10.87 18.59
C GLU A 20 3.95 9.85 18.65
N LEU A 21 4.02 8.91 17.70
CA LEU A 21 5.02 7.84 17.71
C LEU A 21 6.23 8.21 16.86
N ASN A 22 7.42 7.91 17.39
CA ASN A 22 8.68 7.97 16.64
C ASN A 22 8.89 6.69 15.80
N ASP A 23 9.94 6.67 14.96
CA ASP A 23 10.19 5.57 14.01
C ASP A 23 10.40 4.21 14.69
N GLU A 24 11.07 4.17 15.85
CA GLU A 24 11.28 2.91 16.58
C GLU A 24 9.96 2.39 17.18
N GLN A 25 9.14 3.29 17.73
CA GLN A 25 7.82 2.94 18.24
C GLN A 25 6.86 2.48 17.12
N LEU A 26 6.96 3.07 15.92
CA LEU A 26 6.20 2.62 14.76
C LEU A 26 6.60 1.20 14.31
N LYS A 27 7.87 0.81 14.42
CA LYS A 27 8.33 -0.56 14.17
C LYS A 27 7.78 -1.55 15.21
N GLU A 28 7.78 -1.15 16.49
CA GLU A 28 7.18 -1.96 17.54
C GLU A 28 5.67 -2.10 17.32
N LEU A 29 4.98 -1.01 16.99
CA LEU A 29 3.55 -1.02 16.64
C LEU A 29 3.26 -1.96 15.45
N ALA A 30 4.09 -1.95 14.40
CA ALA A 30 3.94 -2.87 13.27
C ALA A 30 4.04 -4.34 13.71
N THR A 31 4.93 -4.63 14.65
CA THR A 31 5.07 -5.98 15.24
C THR A 31 3.82 -6.37 16.03
N GLU A 32 3.30 -5.48 16.86
CA GLU A 32 2.06 -5.70 17.61
C GLU A 32 0.86 -5.90 16.69
N LEU A 33 0.75 -5.05 15.66
CA LEU A 33 -0.31 -5.12 14.65
C LEU A 33 -0.28 -6.44 13.87
N ARG A 34 0.91 -6.93 13.52
CA ARG A 34 1.11 -8.23 12.88
C ARG A 34 0.57 -9.36 13.76
N TYR A 35 0.92 -9.32 15.04
CA TYR A 35 0.45 -10.32 16.00
C TYR A 35 -1.06 -10.31 16.16
N ASP A 36 -1.66 -9.13 16.28
CA ASP A 36 -3.12 -8.93 16.43
C ASP A 36 -3.88 -9.45 15.19
N VAL A 37 -3.35 -9.21 13.98
CA VAL A 37 -3.89 -9.76 12.73
C VAL A 37 -3.83 -11.28 12.71
N ILE A 38 -2.69 -11.88 13.09
CA ILE A 38 -2.54 -13.34 13.16
C ILE A 38 -3.54 -13.94 14.16
N GLU A 39 -3.61 -13.37 15.37
CA GLU A 39 -4.53 -13.84 16.40
C GLU A 39 -6.01 -13.74 15.96
N THR A 40 -6.38 -12.62 15.34
CA THR A 40 -7.74 -12.42 14.83
C THR A 40 -8.08 -13.43 13.75
N VAL A 41 -7.24 -13.52 12.70
CA VAL A 41 -7.52 -14.35 11.52
C VAL A 41 -7.47 -15.84 11.86
N SER A 42 -6.65 -16.24 12.85
CA SER A 42 -6.66 -17.64 13.35
C SER A 42 -8.01 -18.08 13.91
N LYS A 43 -8.82 -17.12 14.40
CA LYS A 43 -10.15 -17.37 14.98
C LYS A 43 -11.29 -17.14 14.00
N THR A 44 -11.17 -16.11 13.14
CA THR A 44 -12.24 -15.68 12.23
C THR A 44 -12.12 -16.27 10.84
N GLY A 45 -10.93 -16.72 10.46
CA GLY A 45 -10.57 -16.97 9.07
C GLY A 45 -10.38 -15.66 8.30
N GLY A 46 -9.87 -15.75 7.07
CA GLY A 46 -9.70 -14.59 6.21
C GLY A 46 -8.37 -14.60 5.44
N HIS A 47 -8.00 -13.42 4.91
CA HIS A 47 -6.85 -13.24 4.04
C HIS A 47 -5.59 -12.90 4.87
N LEU A 48 -4.97 -13.92 5.49
CA LEU A 48 -3.84 -13.72 6.38
C LEU A 48 -2.61 -13.20 5.63
N GLY A 49 -2.13 -13.94 4.63
CA GLY A 49 -0.89 -13.60 3.91
C GLY A 49 -0.93 -12.20 3.28
N ALA A 50 -2.03 -11.86 2.60
CA ALA A 50 -2.21 -10.54 2.00
C ALA A 50 -2.18 -9.41 3.05
N SER A 51 -2.77 -9.64 4.23
CA SER A 51 -2.77 -8.64 5.31
C SER A 51 -1.40 -8.51 5.97
N LEU A 52 -0.66 -9.61 6.13
CA LEU A 52 0.68 -9.59 6.69
C LEU A 52 1.69 -8.88 5.78
N GLY A 53 1.51 -8.99 4.46
CA GLY A 53 2.38 -8.34 3.46
C GLY A 53 2.25 -6.82 3.38
N VAL A 54 1.28 -6.21 4.09
CA VAL A 54 1.06 -4.75 4.06
C VAL A 54 1.08 -4.10 5.45
N ILE A 55 1.58 -4.77 6.47
CA ILE A 55 1.59 -4.24 7.84
C ILE A 55 2.37 -2.92 7.90
N GLU A 56 3.65 -2.95 7.54
CA GLU A 56 4.53 -1.79 7.59
C GLU A 56 4.07 -0.70 6.62
N LEU A 57 3.63 -1.10 5.43
CA LEU A 57 3.03 -0.19 4.45
C LEU A 57 1.81 0.54 5.03
N THR A 58 0.92 -0.19 5.73
CA THR A 58 -0.28 0.40 6.34
C THR A 58 0.08 1.40 7.43
N VAL A 59 1.05 1.07 8.29
CA VAL A 59 1.54 1.99 9.33
C VAL A 59 2.13 3.24 8.68
N ALA A 60 2.99 3.09 7.66
CA ALA A 60 3.63 4.20 6.96
C ALA A 60 2.60 5.10 6.24
N LEU A 61 1.62 4.51 5.55
CA LEU A 61 0.57 5.25 4.87
C LEU A 61 -0.26 6.09 5.85
N HIS A 62 -0.66 5.51 6.98
CA HIS A 62 -1.43 6.24 7.98
C HIS A 62 -0.61 7.24 8.80
N LYS A 63 0.72 7.10 8.83
CA LYS A 63 1.63 8.09 9.41
C LYS A 63 1.82 9.30 8.51
N ILE A 64 1.86 9.09 7.18
CA ILE A 64 2.22 10.12 6.21
C ILE A 64 1.01 10.87 5.67
N PHE A 65 -0.10 10.16 5.40
CA PHE A 65 -1.29 10.71 4.77
C PHE A 65 -2.37 11.02 5.79
N ASP A 66 -2.92 12.23 5.74
CA ASP A 66 -4.00 12.70 6.61
C ASP A 66 -5.36 12.10 6.18
N SER A 67 -5.54 10.79 6.43
CA SER A 67 -6.82 10.13 6.20
C SER A 67 -7.83 10.50 7.31
N PRO A 68 -9.09 10.81 7.00
CA PRO A 68 -9.81 10.58 5.75
C PRO A 68 -9.78 11.75 4.74
N LYS A 69 -9.04 12.84 4.98
CA LYS A 69 -8.87 13.92 3.99
C LYS A 69 -8.20 13.34 2.75
N ASP A 70 -7.03 12.74 2.91
CA ASP A 70 -6.36 11.96 1.87
C ASP A 70 -7.08 10.64 1.64
N LYS A 71 -7.12 10.19 0.40
CA LYS A 71 -7.88 9.00 -0.01
C LYS A 71 -6.95 7.82 -0.18
N ILE A 72 -7.06 6.83 0.71
CA ILE A 72 -6.34 5.56 0.62
C ILE A 72 -7.30 4.50 0.10
N ILE A 73 -6.98 3.89 -1.03
CA ILE A 73 -7.82 2.93 -1.74
C ILE A 73 -7.08 1.61 -1.83
N TRP A 74 -7.67 0.57 -1.29
CA TRP A 74 -7.15 -0.79 -1.31
C TRP A 74 -7.76 -1.57 -2.47
N ASP A 75 -6.95 -2.03 -3.42
CA ASP A 75 -7.47 -2.87 -4.50
C ASP A 75 -8.01 -4.18 -3.92
N VAL A 76 -9.19 -4.61 -4.35
CA VAL A 76 -9.98 -5.67 -3.72
C VAL A 76 -10.37 -5.34 -2.28
N GLY A 77 -9.43 -4.92 -1.45
CA GLY A 77 -9.60 -4.64 -0.02
C GLY A 77 -9.39 -5.86 0.90
N HIS A 78 -8.92 -6.98 0.35
CA HIS A 78 -8.66 -8.21 1.12
C HIS A 78 -7.46 -8.10 2.07
N GLN A 79 -6.53 -7.17 1.81
CA GLN A 79 -5.36 -6.85 2.63
C GLN A 79 -5.64 -5.75 3.68
N SER A 80 -6.89 -5.34 3.87
CA SER A 80 -7.25 -4.16 4.66
C SER A 80 -7.39 -4.40 6.18
N TYR A 81 -7.03 -5.56 6.70
CA TYR A 81 -7.21 -5.83 8.14
C TYR A 81 -6.37 -4.92 9.03
N PRO A 82 -5.07 -4.67 8.73
CA PRO A 82 -4.29 -3.67 9.46
C PRO A 82 -4.90 -2.27 9.41
N HIS A 83 -5.41 -1.88 8.24
CA HIS A 83 -6.13 -0.62 8.06
C HIS A 83 -7.38 -0.52 8.95
N LYS A 84 -8.18 -1.58 9.05
CA LYS A 84 -9.35 -1.61 9.95
C LYS A 84 -8.95 -1.43 11.40
N ILE A 85 -7.89 -2.10 11.84
CA ILE A 85 -7.39 -2.01 13.21
C ILE A 85 -6.95 -0.57 13.52
N LEU A 86 -6.09 0.02 12.68
CA LEU A 86 -5.56 1.38 12.87
C LEU A 86 -6.62 2.48 12.71
N THR A 87 -7.76 2.18 12.11
CA THR A 87 -8.88 3.11 11.93
C THR A 87 -10.01 2.91 12.94
N GLY A 88 -9.70 2.34 14.13
CA GLY A 88 -10.58 2.29 15.28
C GLY A 88 -11.58 1.13 15.31
N ARG A 89 -11.37 0.08 14.50
CA ARG A 89 -12.25 -1.09 14.45
C ARG A 89 -11.66 -2.32 15.12
N ARG A 90 -10.56 -2.17 15.89
CA ARG A 90 -9.86 -3.28 16.51
C ARG A 90 -10.77 -4.12 17.41
N ASP A 91 -11.58 -3.48 18.25
CA ASP A 91 -12.45 -4.16 19.19
C ASP A 91 -13.54 -5.00 18.49
N GLN A 92 -13.85 -4.69 17.24
CA GLN A 92 -14.82 -5.39 16.41
C GLN A 92 -14.20 -6.50 15.54
N MET A 93 -12.87 -6.66 15.53
CA MET A 93 -12.19 -7.63 14.67
C MET A 93 -12.60 -9.08 14.92
N SER A 94 -13.10 -9.40 16.10
CA SER A 94 -13.68 -10.73 16.42
C SER A 94 -14.95 -11.04 15.60
N THR A 95 -15.58 -10.02 15.00
CA THR A 95 -16.77 -10.14 14.15
C THR A 95 -16.44 -10.20 12.65
N LEU A 96 -15.16 -10.17 12.31
CA LEU A 96 -14.70 -10.14 10.92
C LEU A 96 -15.30 -11.28 10.10
N ARG A 97 -15.90 -10.95 8.94
CA ARG A 97 -16.56 -11.88 8.01
C ARG A 97 -17.77 -12.63 8.58
N LYS A 98 -18.28 -12.21 9.72
CA LYS A 98 -19.53 -12.75 10.27
C LYS A 98 -20.72 -11.92 9.81
N LYS A 99 -21.92 -12.52 9.89
CA LYS A 99 -23.17 -11.80 9.64
C LYS A 99 -23.27 -10.62 10.61
N ASP A 100 -23.62 -9.45 10.06
CA ASP A 100 -23.75 -8.18 10.80
C ASP A 100 -22.46 -7.70 11.50
N GLY A 101 -21.33 -8.31 11.17
CA GLY A 101 -19.99 -7.93 11.63
C GLY A 101 -19.18 -7.20 10.58
N LEU A 102 -17.88 -7.05 10.85
CA LEU A 102 -16.97 -6.39 9.93
C LEU A 102 -16.82 -7.15 8.60
N SER A 103 -16.88 -6.40 7.50
CA SER A 103 -16.60 -6.92 6.17
C SER A 103 -15.17 -7.43 6.04
N GLY A 104 -14.97 -8.49 5.26
CA GLY A 104 -13.63 -8.98 4.88
C GLY A 104 -12.90 -8.08 3.88
N PHE A 105 -13.54 -7.00 3.42
CA PHE A 105 -13.03 -6.01 2.49
C PHE A 105 -13.30 -4.60 3.03
N THR A 106 -12.74 -3.57 2.40
CA THR A 106 -13.14 -2.19 2.70
C THR A 106 -14.60 -1.97 2.31
N LYS A 107 -15.34 -1.23 3.14
CA LYS A 107 -16.76 -0.96 2.95
C LYS A 107 -17.10 0.45 3.42
N ARG A 108 -17.57 1.30 2.52
CA ARG A 108 -17.81 2.74 2.81
C ARG A 108 -18.82 2.98 3.93
N ASP A 109 -19.82 2.13 4.06
CA ASP A 109 -20.82 2.24 5.13
C ASP A 109 -20.27 1.82 6.51
N GLU A 110 -19.10 1.16 6.54
CA GLU A 110 -18.47 0.68 7.75
C GLU A 110 -17.57 1.75 8.40
N SER A 111 -16.91 2.56 7.59
CA SER A 111 -15.97 3.56 8.09
C SER A 111 -15.75 4.70 7.11
N LYS A 112 -15.61 5.94 7.65
CA LYS A 112 -15.19 7.12 6.87
C LYS A 112 -13.79 6.99 6.24
N TYR A 113 -12.99 6.05 6.72
CA TYR A 113 -11.66 5.75 6.21
C TYR A 113 -11.67 4.78 5.02
N ASP A 114 -12.79 4.09 4.77
CA ASP A 114 -12.96 3.18 3.65
C ASP A 114 -13.50 3.96 2.43
N HIS A 115 -12.60 4.56 1.67
CA HIS A 115 -12.98 5.46 0.58
C HIS A 115 -13.59 4.75 -0.63
N PHE A 116 -13.25 3.47 -0.82
CA PHE A 116 -13.76 2.62 -1.88
C PHE A 116 -13.80 1.17 -1.41
N GLY A 117 -14.75 0.40 -1.90
CA GLY A 117 -14.85 -1.01 -1.59
C GLY A 117 -15.70 -1.72 -2.62
N ALA A 118 -15.11 -2.61 -3.40
CA ALA A 118 -15.78 -3.36 -4.44
C ALA A 118 -15.60 -4.88 -4.29
N GLY A 119 -14.56 -5.35 -3.60
CA GLY A 119 -14.20 -6.77 -3.55
C GLY A 119 -13.70 -7.35 -4.88
N HIS A 120 -13.59 -6.53 -5.92
CA HIS A 120 -13.10 -6.88 -7.26
C HIS A 120 -11.70 -6.35 -7.48
N SER A 121 -10.84 -7.18 -8.05
CA SER A 121 -9.46 -6.80 -8.40
C SER A 121 -9.41 -5.78 -9.53
N SER A 122 -8.32 -5.04 -9.62
CA SER A 122 -7.97 -4.11 -10.70
C SER A 122 -8.83 -2.84 -10.75
N THR A 123 -9.61 -2.56 -9.71
CA THR A 123 -10.56 -1.45 -9.69
C THR A 123 -10.02 -0.19 -9.00
N ALA A 124 -9.02 -0.33 -8.13
CA ALA A 124 -8.54 0.79 -7.31
C ALA A 124 -7.95 1.93 -8.14
N ALA A 125 -7.19 1.62 -9.19
CA ALA A 125 -6.59 2.64 -10.05
C ALA A 125 -7.66 3.49 -10.75
N SER A 126 -8.74 2.87 -11.28
CA SER A 126 -9.86 3.58 -11.91
C SER A 126 -10.63 4.43 -10.90
N ALA A 127 -10.94 3.87 -9.73
CA ALA A 127 -11.61 4.61 -8.67
C ALA A 127 -10.76 5.80 -8.17
N GLY A 128 -9.45 5.57 -7.99
CA GLY A 128 -8.50 6.59 -7.59
C GLY A 128 -8.35 7.70 -8.62
N LEU A 129 -8.29 7.36 -9.90
CA LEU A 129 -8.27 8.34 -10.98
C LEU A 129 -9.51 9.23 -10.95
N GLY A 130 -10.70 8.63 -10.82
CA GLY A 130 -11.94 9.40 -10.70
C GLY A 130 -11.95 10.33 -9.48
N MET A 131 -11.42 9.87 -8.33
CA MET A 131 -11.28 10.71 -7.14
C MET A 131 -10.25 11.83 -7.33
N ALA A 132 -9.12 11.57 -8.02
CA ALA A 132 -8.11 12.57 -8.32
C ALA A 132 -8.66 13.65 -9.25
N ILE A 133 -9.34 13.28 -10.33
CA ILE A 133 -10.01 14.22 -11.23
C ILE A 133 -11.06 15.03 -10.48
N GLY A 134 -11.91 14.38 -9.66
CA GLY A 134 -12.91 15.06 -8.85
C GLY A 134 -12.33 15.99 -7.78
N ARG A 135 -11.13 15.69 -7.25
CA ARG A 135 -10.36 16.58 -6.40
C ARG A 135 -9.92 17.82 -7.17
N ASP A 136 -9.32 17.63 -8.35
CA ASP A 136 -8.77 18.71 -9.17
C ASP A 136 -9.89 19.65 -9.66
N LEU A 137 -11.03 19.12 -10.12
CA LEU A 137 -12.22 19.89 -10.50
C LEU A 137 -12.80 20.73 -9.33
N LYS A 138 -12.59 20.27 -8.09
CA LYS A 138 -13.02 20.99 -6.88
C LYS A 138 -11.94 21.86 -6.28
N ASN A 139 -10.81 22.03 -6.94
CA ASN A 139 -9.63 22.77 -6.45
C ASN A 139 -9.21 22.35 -5.03
N ARG A 140 -9.22 21.05 -4.75
CA ARG A 140 -8.76 20.49 -3.47
C ARG A 140 -7.32 20.01 -3.59
N ASP A 141 -6.63 19.90 -2.46
CA ASP A 141 -5.19 19.57 -2.36
C ASP A 141 -4.89 18.17 -1.83
N ASN A 142 -5.92 17.40 -1.46
CA ASN A 142 -5.76 16.09 -0.85
C ASN A 142 -5.10 15.07 -1.80
N HIS A 143 -4.33 14.16 -1.23
CA HIS A 143 -3.73 13.05 -1.96
C HIS A 143 -4.75 11.94 -2.25
N VAL A 144 -4.48 11.19 -3.32
CA VAL A 144 -5.19 9.95 -3.63
C VAL A 144 -4.15 8.86 -3.84
N VAL A 145 -4.21 7.83 -3.03
CA VAL A 145 -3.24 6.73 -2.99
C VAL A 145 -3.97 5.41 -3.22
N CYS A 146 -3.55 4.65 -4.22
CA CYS A 146 -4.06 3.33 -4.53
C CYS A 146 -3.03 2.27 -4.19
N ILE A 147 -3.39 1.29 -3.40
CA ILE A 147 -2.58 0.12 -3.09
C ILE A 147 -3.09 -1.03 -3.95
N VAL A 148 -2.24 -1.48 -4.86
CA VAL A 148 -2.58 -2.47 -5.88
C VAL A 148 -1.62 -3.65 -5.74
N GLY A 149 -2.17 -4.85 -5.58
CA GLY A 149 -1.35 -6.08 -5.59
C GLY A 149 -0.95 -6.47 -7.01
N ASP A 150 0.11 -7.25 -7.14
CA ASP A 150 0.62 -7.79 -8.41
C ASP A 150 -0.46 -8.52 -9.22
N GLY A 151 -1.24 -9.38 -8.57
CA GLY A 151 -2.36 -10.08 -9.20
C GLY A 151 -3.45 -9.15 -9.75
N ALA A 152 -3.63 -7.98 -9.17
CA ALA A 152 -4.59 -6.97 -9.62
C ALA A 152 -4.11 -6.20 -10.86
N MET A 153 -2.83 -6.30 -11.22
CA MET A 153 -2.29 -5.72 -12.46
C MET A 153 -2.52 -6.61 -13.68
N SER A 154 -3.21 -7.73 -13.55
CA SER A 154 -3.46 -8.66 -14.67
C SER A 154 -4.63 -8.25 -15.56
N ALA A 155 -5.53 -7.37 -15.10
CA ALA A 155 -6.73 -6.99 -15.86
C ALA A 155 -6.55 -5.68 -16.64
N GLY A 156 -7.16 -5.61 -17.82
CA GLY A 156 -7.09 -4.46 -18.73
C GLY A 156 -7.53 -3.15 -18.10
N GLN A 157 -8.50 -3.19 -17.17
CA GLN A 157 -9.00 -1.99 -16.48
C GLN A 157 -7.90 -1.26 -15.70
N ALA A 158 -6.92 -1.97 -15.08
CA ALA A 158 -5.81 -1.33 -14.40
C ALA A 158 -4.92 -0.54 -15.39
N TYR A 159 -4.61 -1.13 -16.53
CA TYR A 159 -3.81 -0.48 -17.58
C TYR A 159 -4.51 0.70 -18.21
N GLU A 160 -5.81 0.57 -18.47
CA GLU A 160 -6.63 1.67 -18.99
C GLU A 160 -6.63 2.86 -18.03
N ALA A 161 -6.83 2.60 -16.73
CA ALA A 161 -6.79 3.64 -15.71
C ALA A 161 -5.42 4.33 -15.63
N LEU A 162 -4.33 3.57 -15.68
CA LEU A 162 -2.97 4.13 -15.64
C LEU A 162 -2.64 4.92 -16.90
N ASN A 163 -3.07 4.43 -18.08
CA ASN A 163 -2.92 5.15 -19.34
C ASN A 163 -3.66 6.50 -19.31
N ASN A 164 -4.90 6.52 -18.83
CA ASN A 164 -5.69 7.74 -18.69
C ASN A 164 -5.10 8.68 -17.62
N ALA A 165 -4.62 8.15 -16.50
CA ALA A 165 -3.96 8.96 -15.46
C ALA A 165 -2.72 9.69 -16.00
N GLY A 166 -1.94 9.01 -16.85
CA GLY A 166 -0.80 9.60 -17.53
C GLY A 166 -1.19 10.69 -18.55
N ALA A 167 -2.25 10.46 -19.32
CA ALA A 167 -2.75 11.43 -20.30
C ALA A 167 -3.31 12.69 -19.62
N GLU A 168 -4.09 12.52 -18.56
CA GLU A 168 -4.71 13.60 -17.77
C GLU A 168 -3.70 14.30 -16.84
N LYS A 169 -2.49 13.75 -16.68
CA LYS A 169 -1.47 14.23 -15.73
C LYS A 169 -2.00 14.37 -14.30
N SER A 170 -2.95 13.53 -13.93
CA SER A 170 -3.57 13.54 -12.60
C SER A 170 -2.55 13.17 -11.54
N LYS A 171 -2.55 13.90 -10.42
CA LYS A 171 -1.74 13.56 -9.24
C LYS A 171 -2.34 12.36 -8.50
N LEU A 172 -2.08 11.17 -9.02
CA LEU A 172 -2.46 9.88 -8.45
C LEU A 172 -1.20 9.15 -8.01
N ILE A 173 -1.20 8.63 -6.80
CA ILE A 173 -0.13 7.78 -6.29
C ILE A 173 -0.63 6.32 -6.41
N VAL A 174 0.11 5.51 -7.15
CA VAL A 174 -0.17 4.07 -7.24
C VAL A 174 1.01 3.33 -6.63
N ASN A 175 0.74 2.63 -5.54
CA ASN A 175 1.68 1.73 -4.89
C ASN A 175 1.41 0.31 -5.37
N LEU A 176 2.36 -0.28 -6.08
CA LEU A 176 2.34 -1.69 -6.45
C LEU A 176 2.98 -2.51 -5.32
N ASN A 177 2.17 -3.32 -4.65
CA ASN A 177 2.62 -4.25 -3.62
C ASN A 177 2.79 -5.63 -4.24
N GLU A 178 4.04 -6.02 -4.47
CA GLU A 178 4.42 -7.32 -5.02
C GLU A 178 5.04 -8.17 -3.92
N ASN A 179 4.48 -9.34 -3.70
CA ASN A 179 4.94 -10.28 -2.68
C ASN A 179 5.24 -11.68 -3.26
N ASP A 180 5.29 -11.82 -4.58
CA ASP A 180 5.37 -13.12 -5.28
C ASP A 180 4.31 -14.15 -4.81
N MET A 181 3.25 -13.68 -4.18
CA MET A 181 2.21 -14.47 -3.51
C MET A 181 0.85 -14.19 -4.17
N SER A 182 0.66 -14.64 -5.40
CA SER A 182 -0.68 -14.70 -5.98
C SER A 182 -1.30 -16.09 -5.78
N ILE A 183 -2.63 -16.14 -5.65
CA ILE A 183 -3.39 -17.40 -5.52
C ILE A 183 -3.20 -18.29 -6.76
N ALA A 184 -2.96 -17.69 -7.92
CA ALA A 184 -2.62 -18.34 -9.16
C ALA A 184 -1.42 -17.64 -9.80
N PRO A 185 -0.61 -18.34 -10.62
CA PRO A 185 0.45 -17.71 -11.38
C PRO A 185 -0.09 -16.51 -12.15
N PRO A 186 0.63 -15.35 -12.18
CA PRO A 186 0.17 -14.17 -12.89
C PRO A 186 -0.07 -14.51 -14.36
N ALA A 187 -1.29 -14.23 -14.83
CA ALA A 187 -1.68 -14.45 -16.20
C ALA A 187 -1.38 -13.21 -17.04
N GLY A 188 -0.74 -13.42 -18.19
CA GLY A 188 -0.55 -12.36 -19.17
C GLY A 188 0.90 -11.89 -19.33
N ALA A 189 1.23 -11.52 -20.56
CA ALA A 189 2.58 -11.08 -20.94
C ALA A 189 3.01 -9.78 -20.23
N MET A 190 2.06 -8.92 -19.85
CA MET A 190 2.37 -7.64 -19.19
C MET A 190 2.87 -7.82 -17.76
N SER A 191 2.31 -8.75 -16.99
CA SER A 191 2.82 -9.07 -15.64
C SER A 191 4.25 -9.57 -15.72
N ALA A 192 4.53 -10.50 -16.65
CA ALA A 192 5.89 -10.98 -16.91
C ALA A 192 6.82 -9.88 -17.44
N TYR A 193 6.31 -8.97 -18.27
CA TYR A 193 7.07 -7.84 -18.79
C TYR A 193 7.42 -6.83 -17.70
N LEU A 194 6.46 -6.46 -16.85
CA LEU A 194 6.70 -5.57 -15.71
C LEU A 194 7.66 -6.19 -14.70
N ALA A 195 7.47 -7.46 -14.33
CA ALA A 195 8.39 -8.18 -13.48
C ALA A 195 9.81 -8.21 -14.08
N LYS A 196 9.93 -8.47 -15.38
CA LYS A 196 11.21 -8.46 -16.10
C LYS A 196 11.84 -7.07 -16.22
N LEU A 197 11.03 -6.02 -16.38
CA LEU A 197 11.51 -4.64 -16.44
C LEU A 197 12.09 -4.20 -15.10
N ILE A 198 11.50 -4.65 -14.01
CA ILE A 198 11.83 -4.30 -12.64
C ILE A 198 12.97 -5.16 -12.10
N SER A 199 12.94 -6.46 -12.35
CA SER A 199 13.99 -7.41 -11.96
C SER A 199 15.15 -7.49 -12.96
N GLY A 200 15.01 -6.84 -14.13
CA GLY A 200 15.98 -6.91 -15.20
C GLY A 200 17.33 -6.32 -14.78
N GLY A 201 18.39 -7.14 -14.87
CA GLY A 201 19.78 -6.71 -14.58
C GLY A 201 20.22 -5.45 -15.33
N THR A 202 19.60 -5.13 -16.47
CA THR A 202 19.77 -3.88 -17.22
C THR A 202 19.30 -2.65 -16.44
N TYR A 203 18.17 -2.72 -15.74
CA TYR A 203 17.69 -1.59 -14.91
C TYR A 203 18.57 -1.42 -13.67
N LEU A 204 18.90 -2.51 -13.00
CA LEU A 204 19.82 -2.49 -11.85
C LEU A 204 21.23 -2.05 -12.27
N GLY A 205 21.71 -2.50 -13.43
CA GLY A 205 22.99 -2.08 -14.00
C GLY A 205 23.00 -0.60 -14.35
N LEU A 206 21.96 -0.08 -14.99
CA LEU A 206 21.83 1.33 -15.34
C LEU A 206 21.70 2.21 -14.09
N ARG A 207 20.94 1.77 -13.09
CA ARG A 207 20.83 2.45 -11.79
C ARG A 207 22.16 2.50 -11.05
N ASN A 208 22.88 1.38 -11.00
CA ASN A 208 24.19 1.31 -10.34
C ASN A 208 25.23 2.15 -11.09
N PHE A 209 25.20 2.14 -12.43
CA PHE A 209 26.04 3.00 -13.26
C PHE A 209 25.71 4.49 -13.03
N ALA A 210 24.42 4.84 -13.02
CA ALA A 210 23.99 6.21 -12.72
C ALA A 210 24.43 6.66 -11.33
N LYS A 211 24.32 5.79 -10.29
CA LYS A 211 24.87 6.07 -8.96
C LYS A 211 26.37 6.32 -8.99
N GLN A 212 27.16 5.45 -9.65
CA GLN A 212 28.61 5.63 -9.77
C GLN A 212 29.01 6.91 -10.50
N VAL A 213 28.20 7.35 -11.47
CA VAL A 213 28.42 8.63 -12.18
C VAL A 213 28.07 9.80 -11.26
N ILE A 214 26.97 9.73 -10.53
CA ILE A 214 26.53 10.77 -9.57
C ILE A 214 27.55 10.94 -8.44
N ASP A 215 28.09 9.85 -7.91
CA ASP A 215 29.10 9.88 -6.84
C ASP A 215 30.44 10.49 -7.28
N ARG A 216 30.68 10.62 -8.60
CA ARG A 216 31.87 11.26 -9.20
C ARG A 216 31.64 12.72 -9.62
N LEU A 217 30.43 13.24 -9.50
CA LEU A 217 30.10 14.62 -9.89
C LEU A 217 30.48 15.62 -8.78
N PRO A 218 30.89 16.85 -9.14
CA PRO A 218 31.10 17.91 -8.17
C PRO A 218 29.84 18.17 -7.33
N LYS A 219 30.03 18.49 -6.04
CA LYS A 219 28.93 18.72 -5.08
C LYS A 219 27.87 19.73 -5.53
N SER A 220 28.21 20.63 -6.44
CA SER A 220 27.27 21.60 -7.03
C SER A 220 26.25 20.97 -7.98
N LEU A 221 26.59 19.86 -8.61
CA LEU A 221 25.71 19.12 -9.54
C LEU A 221 24.97 17.97 -8.85
N GLU A 222 25.43 17.53 -7.68
CA GLU A 222 24.83 16.47 -6.88
C GLU A 222 23.40 16.81 -6.45
N LYS A 223 23.12 18.08 -6.11
CA LYS A 223 21.76 18.55 -5.78
C LYS A 223 20.79 18.44 -6.96
N GLY A 224 21.27 18.76 -8.17
CA GLY A 224 20.48 18.63 -9.40
C GLY A 224 20.19 17.17 -9.76
N ALA A 225 21.20 16.30 -9.59
CA ALA A 225 21.09 14.88 -9.86
C ALA A 225 20.16 14.18 -8.84
N LYS A 226 20.23 14.53 -7.54
CA LYS A 226 19.30 14.05 -6.52
C LYS A 226 17.86 14.49 -6.80
N LYS A 227 17.66 15.73 -7.26
CA LYS A 227 16.34 16.23 -7.64
C LYS A 227 15.80 15.53 -8.89
N ALA A 228 16.66 15.18 -9.85
CA ALA A 228 16.29 14.38 -11.01
C ALA A 228 15.95 12.92 -10.62
N GLU A 229 16.69 12.33 -9.68
CA GLU A 229 16.37 11.00 -9.11
C GLU A 229 15.03 11.04 -8.35
N GLU A 230 14.77 12.10 -7.59
CA GLU A 230 13.51 12.30 -6.87
C GLU A 230 12.33 12.47 -7.83
N ILE A 231 12.51 13.21 -8.93
CA ILE A 231 11.52 13.34 -10.01
C ILE A 231 11.30 11.99 -10.72
N THR A 232 12.37 11.23 -10.98
CA THR A 232 12.26 9.90 -11.60
C THR A 232 11.57 8.90 -10.66
N ARG A 233 11.77 9.00 -9.34
CA ARG A 233 11.02 8.24 -8.33
C ARG A 233 9.55 8.65 -8.27
N LEU A 234 9.22 9.91 -8.49
CA LEU A 234 7.84 10.42 -8.55
C LEU A 234 7.10 9.99 -9.83
N ILE A 235 7.84 9.71 -10.90
CA ILE A 235 7.29 9.24 -12.18
C ILE A 235 7.24 7.70 -12.23
N GLY A 236 8.15 7.03 -11.51
CA GLY A 236 8.16 5.58 -11.37
C GLY A 236 7.13 5.15 -10.32
N CYS A 237 6.32 4.13 -10.63
CA CYS A 237 5.61 3.38 -9.62
C CYS A 237 6.59 3.06 -8.49
N LEU A 238 6.31 3.50 -7.26
CA LEU A 238 7.05 3.08 -6.08
C LEU A 238 6.82 1.58 -5.91
N LEU A 239 7.75 0.81 -6.43
CA LEU A 239 7.83 -0.61 -6.16
C LEU A 239 8.33 -0.75 -4.72
N TYR A 240 7.42 -1.06 -3.85
CA TYR A 240 7.74 -1.53 -2.53
C TYR A 240 7.69 -3.06 -2.54
N THR A 241 8.85 -3.69 -2.51
CA THR A 241 8.95 -5.11 -2.21
C THR A 241 8.98 -5.24 -0.69
N SER A 242 7.87 -5.66 -0.10
CA SER A 242 7.87 -6.15 1.28
C SER A 242 8.62 -7.49 1.31
N PRO A 243 9.47 -7.76 2.31
CA PRO A 243 10.03 -9.10 2.47
C PRO A 243 8.88 -10.11 2.56
N SER A 244 8.97 -11.14 1.73
CA SER A 244 8.02 -12.25 1.77
C SER A 244 7.98 -12.83 3.18
N PRO A 245 6.81 -13.27 3.70
CA PRO A 245 6.78 -14.00 4.96
C PRO A 245 7.73 -15.20 5.01
N ARG A 246 8.16 -15.73 3.85
CA ARG A 246 9.19 -16.77 3.75
C ARG A 246 10.58 -16.29 4.10
N ASP A 247 10.91 -15.01 3.83
CA ASP A 247 12.25 -14.46 4.08
C ASP A 247 12.49 -14.18 5.56
N LEU A 248 11.43 -14.19 6.39
CA LEU A 248 11.49 -14.02 7.83
C LEU A 248 11.75 -15.33 8.60
N TYR A 249 11.79 -16.47 7.91
CA TYR A 249 11.96 -17.81 8.51
C TYR A 249 13.12 -18.62 7.89
N GLN A 250 14.05 -17.98 7.17
CA GLN A 250 15.32 -18.58 6.75
C GLN A 250 16.46 -18.22 7.69
#